data_ae5cfc546dda8b4e622d3ca15937a95f
#
_entry.id   ae5cfc546dda8b4e622d3ca15937a95f
#
_cell.length_a   1.000
_cell.length_b   1.000
_cell.length_c   1.000
_cell.angle_alpha   90.00
_cell.angle_beta   90.00
_cell.angle_gamma   90.00
#
_symmetry.space_group_name_H-M   'P 1'
#
loop_
_entity.id
_entity.type
_entity.pdbx_description
1 polymer ?
#
loop_
_entity_poly.entity_id
_entity_poly.type
_entity_poly.pdbx_seq_one_letter_code
_entity_poly.pdbx_strand_id
1 'polypeptide(L)'
;GPLVPCISLYVWVKDDTFAVERTETRLERIALKANLRYDKIDDLVTEEAIAADALTIPYAHEIAWLWHFAKRLQHGREEVRGRPEPTGRVDWYFALEGDGEDAVIHVKGRRRGAPLDLLVAELMIFANSTWGLWLEEHGTPGIYRSQRMGRVRMSTSPGPHDGLGVERYAWSTSPLRRYVDLVNQRQMIAVLRG
;
A
#
# COMPACT_ATOMS: atom_id res chain seq x y z
N GLY A 1 0.55 11.59 -21.49
CA GLY A 1 0.63 12.48 -20.34
C GLY A 1 2.06 12.91 -20.04
N PRO A 2 2.28 13.94 -19.23
CA PRO A 2 3.62 14.38 -18.84
C PRO A 2 4.34 13.26 -18.07
N LEU A 3 5.67 13.21 -18.19
CA LEU A 3 6.51 12.31 -17.43
C LEU A 3 6.64 12.83 -15.99
N VAL A 4 6.28 12.01 -15.01
CA VAL A 4 6.35 12.34 -13.58
C VAL A 4 7.56 11.65 -12.96
N PRO A 5 8.44 12.36 -12.22
CA PRO A 5 9.53 11.72 -11.50
C PRO A 5 8.98 10.86 -10.36
N CYS A 6 9.54 9.68 -10.19
CA CYS A 6 9.13 8.75 -9.14
C CYS A 6 10.27 7.86 -8.67
N ILE A 7 10.10 7.27 -7.50
CA ILE A 7 10.86 6.12 -7.03
C ILE A 7 9.98 4.90 -7.28
N SER A 8 10.41 4.01 -8.16
CA SER A 8 9.69 2.80 -8.53
C SER A 8 10.28 1.59 -7.84
N LEU A 9 9.41 0.74 -7.29
CA LEU A 9 9.76 -0.59 -6.81
C LEU A 9 9.31 -1.60 -7.88
N TYR A 10 10.26 -2.19 -8.56
CA TYR A 10 10.04 -3.32 -9.47
C TYR A 10 10.04 -4.61 -8.66
N VAL A 11 9.10 -5.48 -8.96
CA VAL A 11 8.91 -6.75 -8.26
C VAL A 11 8.74 -7.84 -9.29
N TRP A 12 9.60 -8.86 -9.27
CA TRP A 12 9.46 -10.06 -10.09
C TRP A 12 8.76 -11.12 -9.26
N VAL A 13 7.67 -11.62 -9.79
CA VAL A 13 6.75 -12.52 -9.09
C VAL A 13 6.52 -13.75 -9.97
N LYS A 14 6.53 -14.93 -9.38
CA LYS A 14 6.16 -16.17 -10.08
C LYS A 14 4.66 -16.22 -10.32
N ASP A 15 4.25 -16.50 -11.55
CA ASP A 15 2.84 -16.49 -11.95
C ASP A 15 2.01 -17.60 -11.27
N ASP A 16 2.62 -18.74 -10.95
CA ASP A 16 1.96 -19.91 -10.38
C ASP A 16 1.74 -19.82 -8.86
N THR A 17 2.68 -19.19 -8.15
CA THR A 17 2.72 -19.17 -6.68
C THR A 17 2.58 -17.78 -6.08
N PHE A 18 2.65 -16.74 -6.90
CA PHE A 18 2.78 -15.34 -6.46
C PHE A 18 3.96 -15.11 -5.51
N ALA A 19 4.99 -15.94 -5.57
CA ALA A 19 6.20 -15.78 -4.78
C ALA A 19 7.07 -14.66 -5.38
N VAL A 20 7.53 -13.75 -4.53
CA VAL A 20 8.47 -12.70 -4.92
C VAL A 20 9.85 -13.33 -5.13
N GLU A 21 10.42 -13.17 -6.31
CA GLU A 21 11.76 -13.67 -6.65
C GLU A 21 12.85 -12.64 -6.38
N ARG A 22 12.59 -11.40 -6.77
CA ARG A 22 13.51 -10.28 -6.53
C ARG A 22 12.79 -8.95 -6.59
N THR A 23 13.41 -7.92 -6.04
CA THR A 23 12.97 -6.53 -6.12
C THR A 23 14.11 -5.64 -6.61
N GLU A 24 13.74 -4.51 -7.21
CA GLU A 24 14.69 -3.50 -7.64
C GLU A 24 14.07 -2.11 -7.47
N THR A 25 14.83 -1.19 -6.87
CA THR A 25 14.39 0.21 -6.71
C THR A 25 15.05 1.08 -7.76
N ARG A 26 14.26 1.90 -8.45
CA ARG A 26 14.76 2.82 -9.49
C ARG A 26 14.26 4.25 -9.27
N LEU A 27 15.13 5.21 -9.61
CA LEU A 27 14.75 6.61 -9.76
C LEU A 27 14.52 6.88 -11.25
N GLU A 28 13.30 7.19 -11.62
CA GLU A 28 12.92 7.32 -13.03
C GLU A 28 11.80 8.32 -13.26
N ARG A 29 11.38 8.46 -14.51
CA ARG A 29 10.22 9.26 -14.90
C ARG A 29 9.25 8.36 -15.65
N ILE A 30 8.02 8.31 -15.19
CA ILE A 30 6.97 7.48 -15.77
C ILE A 30 5.83 8.31 -16.35
N ALA A 31 5.15 7.79 -17.37
CA ALA A 31 3.89 8.33 -17.87
C ALA A 31 2.73 7.63 -17.17
N LEU A 32 1.93 8.38 -16.41
CA LEU A 32 0.72 7.84 -15.80
C LEU A 32 -0.30 7.50 -16.90
N LYS A 33 -0.71 6.23 -16.96
CA LYS A 33 -1.67 5.74 -17.95
C LYS A 33 -3.12 6.00 -17.55
N ALA A 34 -3.44 5.82 -16.27
CA ALA A 34 -4.77 6.03 -15.74
C ALA A 34 -4.71 6.44 -14.26
N ASN A 35 -5.76 7.12 -13.82
CA ASN A 35 -6.05 7.36 -12.41
C ASN A 35 -7.37 6.65 -12.08
N LEU A 36 -7.26 5.45 -11.53
CA LEU A 36 -8.41 4.66 -11.10
C LEU A 36 -8.84 5.12 -9.70
N ARG A 37 -10.04 5.63 -9.60
CA ARG A 37 -10.56 6.21 -8.36
C ARG A 37 -11.57 5.25 -7.72
N TYR A 38 -11.51 5.09 -6.41
CA TYR A 38 -12.43 4.25 -5.63
C TYR A 38 -13.91 4.59 -5.89
N ASP A 39 -14.25 5.88 -5.88
CA ASP A 39 -15.60 6.38 -6.09
C ASP A 39 -16.21 5.97 -7.44
N LYS A 40 -15.40 5.47 -8.37
CA LYS A 40 -15.85 5.07 -9.71
C LYS A 40 -15.85 3.57 -9.95
N ILE A 41 -15.00 2.82 -9.26
CA ILE A 41 -14.80 1.41 -9.59
C ILE A 41 -14.98 0.45 -8.41
N ASP A 42 -15.08 0.95 -7.19
CA ASP A 42 -15.13 0.12 -5.99
C ASP A 42 -16.30 -0.88 -6.00
N ASP A 43 -17.49 -0.40 -6.37
CA ASP A 43 -18.70 -1.24 -6.45
C ASP A 43 -18.65 -2.28 -7.60
N LEU A 44 -17.73 -2.11 -8.55
CA LEU A 44 -17.56 -3.02 -9.70
C LEU A 44 -16.49 -4.09 -9.44
N VAL A 45 -15.61 -3.86 -8.46
CA VAL A 45 -14.52 -4.77 -8.11
C VAL A 45 -14.88 -5.56 -6.87
N THR A 46 -15.58 -6.67 -7.06
CA THR A 46 -15.96 -7.60 -6.00
C THR A 46 -15.19 -8.92 -6.11
N GLU A 47 -15.12 -9.69 -5.03
CA GLU A 47 -14.48 -11.02 -5.07
C GLU A 47 -15.19 -11.95 -6.05
N GLU A 48 -16.51 -11.86 -6.15
CA GLU A 48 -17.31 -12.64 -7.09
C GLU A 48 -17.02 -12.27 -8.54
N ALA A 49 -16.92 -10.97 -8.84
CA ALA A 49 -16.60 -10.50 -10.20
C ALA A 49 -15.16 -10.89 -10.61
N ILE A 50 -14.21 -10.88 -9.69
CA ILE A 50 -12.84 -11.35 -9.92
C ILE A 50 -12.84 -12.86 -10.17
N ALA A 51 -13.50 -13.63 -9.32
CA ALA A 51 -13.56 -15.09 -9.44
C ALA A 51 -14.26 -15.56 -10.72
N ALA A 52 -15.24 -14.80 -11.22
CA ALA A 52 -15.97 -15.09 -12.45
C ALA A 52 -15.30 -14.55 -13.72
N ASP A 53 -14.14 -13.89 -13.60
CA ASP A 53 -13.47 -13.13 -14.69
C ASP A 53 -14.43 -12.14 -15.39
N ALA A 54 -15.27 -11.48 -14.60
CA ALA A 54 -16.36 -10.63 -15.06
C ALA A 54 -16.16 -9.13 -14.76
N LEU A 55 -14.92 -8.70 -14.51
CA LEU A 55 -14.62 -7.29 -14.29
C LEU A 55 -14.80 -6.47 -15.57
N THR A 56 -15.63 -5.42 -15.51
CA THR A 56 -15.96 -4.54 -16.65
C THR A 56 -15.31 -3.16 -16.54
N ILE A 57 -14.06 -3.12 -16.07
CA ILE A 57 -13.29 -1.90 -15.84
C ILE A 57 -12.00 -1.88 -16.66
N PRO A 58 -11.39 -0.71 -16.88
CA PRO A 58 -10.05 -0.65 -17.45
C PRO A 58 -9.04 -1.39 -16.57
N TYR A 59 -8.10 -2.11 -17.19
CA TYR A 59 -7.06 -2.90 -16.49
C TYR A 59 -7.64 -4.02 -15.61
N ALA A 60 -8.76 -4.63 -16.03
CA ALA A 60 -9.44 -5.70 -15.29
C ALA A 60 -8.50 -6.88 -14.98
N HIS A 61 -7.73 -7.33 -15.99
CA HIS A 61 -6.78 -8.44 -15.84
C HIS A 61 -5.67 -8.09 -14.83
N GLU A 62 -5.08 -6.90 -14.93
CA GLU A 62 -4.02 -6.45 -14.02
C GLU A 62 -4.54 -6.30 -12.60
N ILE A 63 -5.76 -5.80 -12.41
CA ILE A 63 -6.39 -5.66 -11.09
C ILE A 63 -6.68 -7.03 -10.48
N ALA A 64 -7.21 -7.97 -11.25
CA ALA A 64 -7.46 -9.33 -10.80
C ALA A 64 -6.15 -10.03 -10.40
N TRP A 65 -5.10 -9.92 -11.23
CA TRP A 65 -3.78 -10.45 -10.92
C TRP A 65 -3.18 -9.84 -9.64
N LEU A 66 -3.24 -8.51 -9.52
CA LEU A 66 -2.76 -7.79 -8.33
C LEU A 66 -3.54 -8.17 -7.07
N TRP A 67 -4.84 -8.44 -7.17
CA TRP A 67 -5.64 -8.91 -6.03
C TRP A 67 -5.18 -10.28 -5.55
N HIS A 68 -4.92 -11.24 -6.44
CA HIS A 68 -4.36 -12.55 -6.07
C HIS A 68 -2.98 -12.40 -5.42
N PHE A 69 -2.12 -11.56 -5.97
CA PHE A 69 -0.83 -11.25 -5.37
C PHE A 69 -0.99 -10.61 -3.97
N ALA A 70 -1.90 -9.66 -3.80
CA ALA A 70 -2.20 -9.05 -2.50
C ALA A 70 -2.70 -10.07 -1.48
N LYS A 71 -3.57 -11.00 -1.88
CA LYS A 71 -4.02 -12.12 -1.02
C LYS A 71 -2.83 -12.99 -0.58
N ARG A 72 -1.88 -13.26 -1.46
CA ARG A 72 -0.67 -14.03 -1.11
C ARG A 72 0.21 -13.27 -0.11
N LEU A 73 0.39 -11.96 -0.31
CA LEU A 73 1.13 -11.11 0.62
C LEU A 73 0.46 -11.06 2.00
N GLN A 74 -0.86 -10.86 2.03
CA GLN A 74 -1.64 -10.86 3.27
C GLN A 74 -1.46 -12.18 4.03
N HIS A 75 -1.63 -13.30 3.34
CA HIS A 75 -1.49 -14.64 3.94
C HIS A 75 -0.11 -14.82 4.59
N GLY A 76 0.98 -14.48 3.89
CA GLY A 76 2.33 -14.57 4.45
C GLY A 76 2.54 -13.70 5.70
N ARG A 77 1.95 -12.50 5.72
CA ARG A 77 2.00 -11.63 6.91
C ARG A 77 1.15 -12.19 8.08
N GLU A 78 0.01 -12.81 7.78
CA GLU A 78 -0.85 -13.45 8.78
C GLU A 78 -0.17 -14.67 9.41
N GLU A 79 0.56 -15.46 8.64
CA GLU A 79 1.39 -16.54 9.14
C GLU A 79 2.45 -16.03 10.14
N VAL A 80 3.22 -15.00 9.78
CA VAL A 80 4.21 -14.37 10.65
C VAL A 80 3.58 -13.79 11.92
N ARG A 81 2.42 -13.18 11.81
CA ARG A 81 1.69 -12.55 12.92
C ARG A 81 0.96 -13.55 13.80
N GLY A 82 0.70 -14.78 13.29
CA GLY A 82 -0.03 -15.84 13.98
C GLY A 82 -1.53 -15.58 14.16
N ARG A 83 -2.09 -14.62 13.41
CA ARG A 83 -3.52 -14.27 13.45
C ARG A 83 -3.97 -13.57 12.18
N PRO A 84 -5.25 -13.73 11.76
CA PRO A 84 -5.79 -13.05 10.60
C PRO A 84 -5.89 -11.54 10.79
N GLU A 85 -6.05 -10.82 9.68
CA GLU A 85 -6.35 -9.37 9.68
C GLU A 85 -7.74 -9.15 10.30
N PRO A 86 -7.90 -8.18 11.20
CA PRO A 86 -9.22 -7.83 11.72
C PRO A 86 -10.13 -7.34 10.59
N THR A 87 -11.26 -8.01 10.41
CA THR A 87 -12.29 -7.66 9.41
C THR A 87 -13.39 -6.79 10.01
N GLY A 88 -14.21 -6.19 9.15
CA GLY A 88 -15.45 -5.52 9.56
C GLY A 88 -15.29 -4.09 10.07
N ARG A 89 -14.14 -3.45 9.90
CA ARG A 89 -14.01 -2.01 10.16
C ARG A 89 -14.85 -1.21 9.17
N VAL A 90 -15.50 -0.16 9.68
CA VAL A 90 -16.26 0.80 8.88
C VAL A 90 -15.50 2.12 8.88
N ASP A 91 -15.23 2.64 7.68
CA ASP A 91 -14.76 4.02 7.50
C ASP A 91 -15.98 4.92 7.29
N TRP A 92 -16.00 6.05 7.99
CA TRP A 92 -17.07 7.02 7.91
C TRP A 92 -16.63 8.18 7.02
N TYR A 93 -17.42 8.47 5.99
CA TYR A 93 -17.22 9.61 5.10
C TYR A 93 -18.27 10.68 5.40
N PHE A 94 -17.83 11.91 5.41
CA PHE A 94 -18.67 13.07 5.63
C PHE A 94 -18.69 13.90 4.33
N ALA A 95 -19.87 14.13 3.80
CA ALA A 95 -20.08 15.04 2.67
C ALA A 95 -20.98 16.18 3.12
N LEU A 96 -20.60 17.39 2.74
CA LEU A 96 -21.42 18.59 2.95
C LEU A 96 -22.25 18.85 1.68
N GLU A 97 -23.53 19.07 1.85
CA GLU A 97 -24.45 19.54 0.81
C GLU A 97 -24.96 20.92 1.20
N GLY A 98 -24.76 21.91 0.32
CA GLY A 98 -25.05 23.31 0.59
C GLY A 98 -23.91 24.07 1.28
N ASP A 99 -24.13 25.35 1.50
CA ASP A 99 -23.18 26.28 2.11
C ASP A 99 -23.78 26.97 3.34
N GLY A 100 -22.93 27.41 4.28
CA GLY A 100 -23.31 28.20 5.47
C GLY A 100 -24.03 27.40 6.54
N GLU A 101 -24.95 28.06 7.27
CA GLU A 101 -25.64 27.45 8.42
C GLU A 101 -26.70 26.40 8.01
N ASP A 102 -27.15 26.43 6.76
CA ASP A 102 -28.12 25.45 6.20
C ASP A 102 -27.45 24.22 5.58
N ALA A 103 -26.12 24.09 5.70
CA ALA A 103 -25.40 22.95 5.14
C ALA A 103 -25.79 21.66 5.83
N VAL A 104 -26.17 20.64 5.04
CA VAL A 104 -26.51 19.30 5.52
C VAL A 104 -25.28 18.41 5.49
N ILE A 105 -25.00 17.75 6.59
CA ILE A 105 -23.91 16.79 6.71
C ILE A 105 -24.45 15.38 6.42
N HIS A 106 -24.02 14.78 5.33
CA HIS A 106 -24.28 13.39 5.01
C HIS A 106 -23.17 12.50 5.58
N VAL A 107 -23.55 11.51 6.37
CA VAL A 107 -22.63 10.51 6.93
C VAL A 107 -22.84 9.18 6.21
N LYS A 108 -21.80 8.69 5.52
CA LYS A 108 -21.82 7.41 4.81
C LYS A 108 -20.79 6.46 5.42
N GLY A 109 -21.23 5.28 5.84
CA GLY A 109 -20.34 4.20 6.25
C GLY A 109 -19.94 3.35 5.05
N ARG A 110 -18.62 3.09 4.90
CA ARG A 110 -18.08 2.14 3.95
C ARG A 110 -17.36 1.03 4.71
N ARG A 111 -17.75 -0.21 4.50
CA ARG A 111 -17.03 -1.34 5.08
C ARG A 111 -15.67 -1.47 4.43
N ARG A 112 -14.62 -1.56 5.26
CA ARG A 112 -13.29 -1.96 4.80
C ARG A 112 -13.29 -3.45 4.46
N GLY A 113 -12.45 -3.79 3.48
CA GLY A 113 -12.25 -5.19 3.07
C GLY A 113 -12.72 -5.47 1.65
N ALA A 114 -13.11 -4.43 0.90
CA ALA A 114 -13.28 -4.56 -0.54
C ALA A 114 -11.94 -4.95 -1.21
N PRO A 115 -11.96 -5.66 -2.34
CA PRO A 115 -10.74 -6.10 -3.03
C PRO A 115 -9.73 -4.98 -3.30
N LEU A 116 -10.18 -3.79 -3.65
CA LEU A 116 -9.29 -2.64 -3.88
C LEU A 116 -8.62 -2.13 -2.59
N ASP A 117 -9.32 -2.18 -1.44
CA ASP A 117 -8.72 -1.82 -0.15
C ASP A 117 -7.57 -2.75 0.19
N LEU A 118 -7.81 -4.07 0.04
CA LEU A 118 -6.79 -5.09 0.28
C LEU A 118 -5.59 -4.88 -0.65
N LEU A 119 -5.84 -4.75 -1.95
CA LEU A 119 -4.81 -4.56 -2.97
C LEU A 119 -3.90 -3.37 -2.62
N VAL A 120 -4.49 -2.20 -2.38
CA VAL A 120 -3.72 -0.99 -2.08
C VAL A 120 -3.00 -1.11 -0.74
N ALA A 121 -3.66 -1.65 0.30
CA ALA A 121 -3.05 -1.81 1.61
C ALA A 121 -1.85 -2.76 1.56
N GLU A 122 -1.97 -3.92 0.92
CA GLU A 122 -0.91 -4.91 0.84
C GLU A 122 0.28 -4.43 0.01
N LEU A 123 0.03 -3.80 -1.14
CA LEU A 123 1.11 -3.23 -1.96
C LEU A 123 1.84 -2.09 -1.24
N MET A 124 1.13 -1.25 -0.48
CA MET A 124 1.76 -0.23 0.36
C MET A 124 2.57 -0.82 1.50
N ILE A 125 2.07 -1.87 2.18
CA ILE A 125 2.80 -2.57 3.25
C ILE A 125 4.05 -3.22 2.67
N PHE A 126 3.92 -3.91 1.54
CA PHE A 126 5.02 -4.55 0.86
C PHE A 126 6.11 -3.55 0.47
N ALA A 127 5.75 -2.44 -0.19
CA ALA A 127 6.71 -1.40 -0.58
C ALA A 127 7.42 -0.79 0.64
N ASN A 128 6.67 -0.41 1.68
CA ASN A 128 7.24 0.17 2.89
C ASN A 128 8.13 -0.81 3.67
N SER A 129 7.81 -2.11 3.66
CA SER A 129 8.63 -3.15 4.27
C SER A 129 9.92 -3.39 3.47
N THR A 130 9.79 -3.55 2.15
CA THR A 130 10.94 -3.75 1.24
C THR A 130 11.90 -2.56 1.31
N TRP A 131 11.40 -1.33 1.24
CA TRP A 131 12.26 -0.15 1.35
C TRP A 131 12.83 0.07 2.75
N GLY A 132 12.14 -0.38 3.79
CA GLY A 132 12.69 -0.39 5.15
C GLY A 132 13.92 -1.31 5.25
N LEU A 133 13.82 -2.52 4.72
CA LEU A 133 14.93 -3.47 4.66
C LEU A 133 16.06 -2.92 3.75
N TRP A 134 15.70 -2.42 2.58
CA TRP A 134 16.65 -1.87 1.62
C TRP A 134 17.48 -0.70 2.20
N LEU A 135 16.88 0.23 2.96
CA LEU A 135 17.61 1.31 3.64
C LEU A 135 18.58 0.76 4.67
N GLU A 136 18.20 -0.24 5.45
CA GLU A 136 19.06 -0.92 6.42
C GLU A 136 20.26 -1.59 5.74
N GLU A 137 20.04 -2.35 4.68
CA GLU A 137 21.07 -3.04 3.90
C GLU A 137 22.11 -2.09 3.29
N HIS A 138 21.67 -0.87 2.91
CA HIS A 138 22.56 0.17 2.40
C HIS A 138 23.23 1.01 3.51
N GLY A 139 23.01 0.69 4.78
CA GLY A 139 23.53 1.47 5.91
C GLY A 139 23.02 2.91 5.93
N THR A 140 21.89 3.19 5.28
CA THR A 140 21.34 4.53 5.12
C THR A 140 20.33 4.81 6.22
N PRO A 141 20.46 5.94 6.96
CA PRO A 141 19.49 6.29 7.99
C PRO A 141 18.09 6.42 7.43
N GLY A 142 17.13 5.74 8.05
CA GLY A 142 15.70 5.84 7.76
C GLY A 142 14.90 6.07 9.02
N ILE A 143 13.65 6.50 8.88
CA ILE A 143 12.70 6.57 10.00
C ILE A 143 11.78 5.35 9.91
N TYR A 144 11.96 4.44 10.85
CA TYR A 144 11.23 3.17 10.94
C TYR A 144 10.06 3.30 11.90
N ARG A 145 8.97 2.61 11.58
CA ARG A 145 7.84 2.42 12.46
C ARG A 145 7.83 0.97 12.93
N SER A 146 8.29 0.74 14.15
CA SER A 146 8.29 -0.59 14.77
C SER A 146 7.10 -0.74 15.74
N GLN A 147 6.70 -1.99 15.98
CA GLN A 147 5.69 -2.31 16.98
C GLN A 147 6.05 -3.62 17.68
N ARG A 148 6.16 -3.56 19.01
CA ARG A 148 6.31 -4.75 19.88
C ARG A 148 5.30 -4.69 21.00
N MET A 149 4.67 -5.83 21.33
CA MET A 149 3.66 -5.94 22.39
C MET A 149 2.60 -4.82 22.34
N GLY A 150 2.10 -4.51 21.15
CA GLY A 150 1.10 -3.47 20.92
C GLY A 150 1.61 -2.01 20.92
N ARG A 151 2.83 -1.75 21.39
CA ARG A 151 3.40 -0.39 21.44
C ARG A 151 4.09 -0.03 20.13
N VAL A 152 3.62 1.05 19.53
CA VAL A 152 4.21 1.63 18.30
C VAL A 152 5.30 2.62 18.67
N ARG A 153 6.43 2.57 17.93
CA ARG A 153 7.54 3.50 18.07
C ARG A 153 8.02 3.97 16.69
N MET A 154 8.32 5.26 16.59
CA MET A 154 9.05 5.83 15.46
C MET A 154 10.49 6.08 15.90
N SER A 155 11.46 5.60 15.15
CA SER A 155 12.89 5.76 15.47
C SER A 155 13.76 5.58 14.23
N THR A 156 15.04 5.95 14.33
CA THR A 156 16.04 5.66 13.30
C THR A 156 16.64 4.26 13.42
N SER A 157 16.28 3.52 14.48
CA SER A 157 16.69 2.12 14.64
C SER A 157 15.68 1.22 13.99
N PRO A 158 16.08 0.35 13.04
CA PRO A 158 15.19 -0.62 12.42
C PRO A 158 14.65 -1.63 13.44
N GLY A 159 13.46 -2.14 13.20
CA GLY A 159 12.84 -3.14 14.07
C GLY A 159 11.54 -3.67 13.49
N PRO A 160 11.06 -4.82 13.99
CA PRO A 160 9.86 -5.49 13.48
C PRO A 160 8.59 -4.71 13.84
N HIS A 161 7.57 -4.92 13.01
CA HIS A 161 6.22 -4.43 13.25
C HIS A 161 5.27 -5.62 13.43
N ASP A 162 5.15 -6.12 14.67
CA ASP A 162 4.39 -7.33 15.00
C ASP A 162 2.93 -7.26 14.52
N GLY A 163 2.29 -6.10 14.66
CA GLY A 163 0.90 -5.91 14.22
C GLY A 163 0.70 -6.00 12.70
N LEU A 164 1.75 -5.79 11.90
CA LEU A 164 1.71 -5.97 10.45
C LEU A 164 2.30 -7.31 10.01
N GLY A 165 3.07 -7.98 10.86
CA GLY A 165 3.77 -9.22 10.50
C GLY A 165 4.91 -8.97 9.51
N VAL A 166 5.69 -7.90 9.70
CA VAL A 166 6.84 -7.55 8.86
C VAL A 166 8.08 -7.25 9.70
N GLU A 167 9.26 -7.61 9.18
CA GLU A 167 10.53 -7.44 9.88
C GLU A 167 10.99 -5.99 9.96
N ARG A 168 10.70 -5.21 8.94
CA ARG A 168 11.04 -3.79 8.85
C ARG A 168 9.85 -3.03 8.26
N TYR A 169 9.65 -1.81 8.68
CA TYR A 169 8.59 -0.98 8.13
C TYR A 169 9.00 0.50 8.17
N ALA A 170 9.24 1.08 7.02
CA ALA A 170 9.59 2.49 6.84
C ALA A 170 8.56 3.18 5.94
N TRP A 171 7.77 4.10 6.48
CA TRP A 171 6.80 4.84 5.69
C TRP A 171 7.47 5.61 4.55
N SER A 172 7.06 5.36 3.32
CA SER A 172 7.64 5.97 2.12
C SER A 172 6.62 6.23 1.00
N THR A 173 5.36 5.78 1.16
CA THR A 173 4.36 5.76 0.08
C THR A 173 3.40 6.95 0.06
N SER A 174 3.51 7.90 1.00
CA SER A 174 2.58 9.03 1.09
C SER A 174 3.29 10.36 1.44
N PRO A 175 4.29 10.82 0.66
CA PRO A 175 5.13 11.98 1.01
C PRO A 175 4.37 13.31 1.01
N LEU A 176 3.22 13.41 0.34
CA LEU A 176 2.43 14.64 0.31
C LEU A 176 1.72 14.93 1.62
N ARG A 177 1.48 13.91 2.46
CA ARG A 177 0.73 14.05 3.71
C ARG A 177 1.47 13.58 4.96
N ARG A 178 2.62 12.91 4.82
CA ARG A 178 3.45 12.45 5.93
C ARG A 178 4.89 12.87 5.72
N TYR A 179 5.40 13.73 6.59
CA TYR A 179 6.77 14.22 6.51
C TYR A 179 7.83 13.11 6.59
N VAL A 180 7.55 12.06 7.38
CA VAL A 180 8.42 10.87 7.48
C VAL A 180 8.64 10.21 6.13
N ASP A 181 7.59 10.07 5.33
CA ASP A 181 7.69 9.47 3.98
C ASP A 181 8.59 10.30 3.07
N LEU A 182 8.49 11.63 3.15
CA LEU A 182 9.36 12.53 2.39
C LEU A 182 10.82 12.38 2.81
N VAL A 183 11.10 12.27 4.11
CA VAL A 183 12.46 12.05 4.63
C VAL A 183 13.00 10.73 4.10
N ASN A 184 12.26 9.63 4.26
CA ASN A 184 12.69 8.32 3.77
C ASN A 184 12.91 8.30 2.26
N GLN A 185 12.02 8.92 1.47
CA GLN A 185 12.23 9.05 0.02
C GLN A 185 13.50 9.84 -0.34
N ARG A 186 13.83 10.90 0.41
CA ARG A 186 15.08 11.65 0.20
C ARG A 186 16.31 10.78 0.47
N GLN A 187 16.27 9.94 1.50
CA GLN A 187 17.35 9.00 1.79
C GLN A 187 17.50 7.97 0.65
N MET A 188 16.38 7.41 0.16
CA MET A 188 16.41 6.49 -0.99
C MET A 188 16.98 7.18 -2.25
N ILE A 189 16.58 8.42 -2.52
CA ILE A 189 17.09 9.19 -3.67
C ILE A 189 18.61 9.43 -3.54
N ALA A 190 19.09 9.71 -2.33
CA ALA A 190 20.53 9.90 -2.09
C ALA A 190 21.31 8.63 -2.44
N VAL A 191 20.86 7.47 -1.96
CA VAL A 191 21.50 6.18 -2.30
C VAL A 191 21.47 5.88 -3.80
N LEU A 192 20.34 6.14 -4.47
CA LEU A 192 20.18 5.87 -5.90
C LEU A 192 20.98 6.80 -6.83
N ARG A 193 21.47 7.92 -6.29
CA ARG A 193 22.31 8.88 -7.03
C ARG A 193 23.80 8.70 -6.81
N GLY A 194 24.20 7.94 -5.80
CA GLY A 194 25.59 7.75 -5.37
C GLY A 194 26.07 8.92 -4.51
#